data_027c593c5293845594972f242604b4fa
#
_entry.id   027c593c5293845594972f242604b4fa
#
_cell.length_a   1.000
_cell.length_b   1.000
_cell.length_c   1.000
_cell.angle_alpha   90.00
_cell.angle_beta   90.00
_cell.angle_gamma   90.00
#
_symmetry.space_group_name_H-M   'P 1'
#
loop_
_entity.id
_entity.type
_entity.pdbx_description
1 polymer ?
#
loop_
_entity_poly.entity_id
_entity_poly.type
_entity_poly.pdbx_seq_one_letter_code
_entity_poly.pdbx_strand_id
1 'polypeptide(L)'
;MTQRPLCFFVHHQGRGHAKRCESIISHIGDRPIIIMSARRDIFGDFDDRVEFVELPDMIGDPSATPALHDQTTPRAFHCVPLGSPRLRQNAGIIANCLTSRNPGLFFVDVSAEWALLSRLCSVPAVKVRMHGDRNDVGHLSAYEACAGLVAPFSETIEQQDYPDWARRKTFYSGGLCTTKSPVPSKEEARRKLGIAEHEKVALVLSGGGGAGAPYAPLTMAARALPDWHWITIGPLHREGHETDFGNLTTRGWVDDPLSFIAAADLVVASAGDNTVHEIARVQRPFLCVPEWRYFNEQVRKAEQLGRVGAAHVLPLWPACNASWQEAVQKALNCDLSAQSALFSPDAAQNIATYLTDLDDTLWSGVEDGSGLPRLAQISS
;
A
#
# COMPACT_ATOMS: atom_id res chain seq x y z
N MET A 1 -0.84 -19.05 30.44
CA MET A 1 -1.97 -18.84 29.51
C MET A 1 -1.44 -18.89 28.10
N THR A 2 -2.01 -19.68 27.21
CA THR A 2 -1.65 -19.65 25.78
C THR A 2 -2.10 -18.30 25.19
N GLN A 3 -1.15 -17.56 24.64
CA GLN A 3 -1.42 -16.24 24.03
C GLN A 3 -2.40 -16.40 22.85
N ARG A 4 -3.45 -15.56 22.79
CA ARG A 4 -4.45 -15.58 21.70
C ARG A 4 -3.74 -15.29 20.37
N PRO A 5 -4.10 -15.96 19.26
CA PRO A 5 -3.50 -15.65 17.97
C PRO A 5 -3.90 -14.25 17.50
N LEU A 6 -3.05 -13.64 16.64
CA LEU A 6 -3.43 -12.50 15.81
C LEU A 6 -3.86 -13.03 14.45
N CYS A 7 -5.04 -12.62 13.98
CA CYS A 7 -5.53 -12.94 12.65
C CYS A 7 -5.26 -11.79 11.68
N PHE A 8 -4.87 -12.11 10.44
CA PHE A 8 -4.61 -11.16 9.37
C PHE A 8 -5.43 -11.53 8.15
N PHE A 9 -6.30 -10.64 7.70
CA PHE A 9 -6.86 -10.71 6.35
C PHE A 9 -5.96 -9.91 5.42
N VAL A 10 -5.42 -10.57 4.37
CA VAL A 10 -4.49 -9.97 3.42
C VAL A 10 -5.05 -10.05 2.01
N HIS A 11 -5.22 -8.90 1.38
CA HIS A 11 -5.73 -8.83 0.01
C HIS A 11 -4.74 -9.46 -0.97
N HIS A 12 -5.26 -10.20 -1.95
CA HIS A 12 -4.45 -11.02 -2.85
C HIS A 12 -4.03 -10.33 -4.16
N GLN A 13 -4.53 -9.14 -4.45
CA GLN A 13 -4.15 -8.39 -5.66
C GLN A 13 -2.77 -7.73 -5.50
N GLY A 14 -1.81 -8.27 -6.24
CA GLY A 14 -0.42 -7.82 -6.17
C GLY A 14 0.31 -8.33 -4.92
N ARG A 15 1.63 -8.15 -4.90
CA ARG A 15 2.50 -8.61 -3.80
C ARG A 15 2.67 -7.59 -2.67
N GLY A 16 2.24 -6.33 -2.87
CA GLY A 16 2.44 -5.24 -1.91
C GLY A 16 1.79 -5.49 -0.55
N HIS A 17 0.55 -6.00 -0.56
CA HIS A 17 -0.21 -6.35 0.64
C HIS A 17 0.46 -7.50 1.42
N ALA A 18 0.87 -8.56 0.72
CA ALA A 18 1.58 -9.68 1.32
C ALA A 18 2.91 -9.24 1.94
N LYS A 19 3.72 -8.46 1.22
CA LYS A 19 5.00 -7.95 1.70
C LYS A 19 4.87 -7.04 2.93
N ARG A 20 3.84 -6.18 2.95
CA ARG A 20 3.51 -5.37 4.13
C ARG A 20 3.20 -6.26 5.33
N CYS A 21 2.32 -7.25 5.14
CA CYS A 21 1.94 -8.19 6.18
C CYS A 21 3.14 -8.98 6.71
N GLU A 22 3.95 -9.58 5.83
CA GLU A 22 5.18 -10.27 6.19
C GLU A 22 6.14 -9.39 7.00
N SER A 23 6.31 -8.12 6.58
CA SER A 23 7.17 -7.18 7.28
C SER A 23 6.66 -6.90 8.70
N ILE A 24 5.35 -6.75 8.91
CA ILE A 24 4.76 -6.55 10.23
C ILE A 24 4.91 -7.82 11.08
N ILE A 25 4.54 -8.99 10.55
CA ILE A 25 4.58 -10.27 11.25
C ILE A 25 6.01 -10.61 11.70
N SER A 26 7.05 -10.27 10.93
CA SER A 26 8.44 -10.53 11.31
C SER A 26 8.90 -9.80 12.58
N HIS A 27 8.13 -8.79 13.04
CA HIS A 27 8.38 -8.06 14.28
C HIS A 27 7.41 -8.44 15.42
N ILE A 28 6.48 -9.34 15.17
CA ILE A 28 5.62 -9.92 16.22
C ILE A 28 6.39 -11.13 16.80
N GLY A 29 6.63 -11.15 18.10
CA GLY A 29 7.35 -12.23 18.79
C GLY A 29 6.77 -13.63 18.53
N ASP A 30 6.91 -14.57 19.46
CA ASP A 30 6.52 -15.99 19.31
C ASP A 30 4.99 -16.23 19.30
N ARG A 31 4.21 -15.18 19.16
CA ARG A 31 2.75 -15.23 19.16
C ARG A 31 2.21 -16.00 17.94
N PRO A 32 1.20 -16.88 18.11
CA PRO A 32 0.54 -17.55 16.99
C PRO A 32 -0.12 -16.55 16.03
N ILE A 33 0.05 -16.77 14.74
CA ILE A 33 -0.48 -15.93 13.66
C ILE A 33 -1.38 -16.76 12.75
N ILE A 34 -2.50 -16.19 12.33
CA ILE A 34 -3.36 -16.79 11.31
C ILE A 34 -3.45 -15.82 10.14
N ILE A 35 -3.05 -16.23 8.94
CA ILE A 35 -3.18 -15.44 7.72
C ILE A 35 -4.32 -15.98 6.89
N MET A 36 -5.27 -15.12 6.54
CA MET A 36 -6.38 -15.44 5.63
C MET A 36 -6.19 -14.69 4.31
N SER A 37 -6.00 -15.40 3.22
CA SER A 37 -5.84 -14.82 1.87
C SER A 37 -6.25 -15.81 0.79
N ALA A 38 -6.60 -15.31 -0.40
CA ALA A 38 -6.94 -16.16 -1.54
C ALA A 38 -5.71 -16.75 -2.27
N ARG A 39 -4.50 -16.27 -1.95
CA ARG A 39 -3.29 -16.71 -2.63
C ARG A 39 -2.14 -16.92 -1.66
N ARG A 40 -1.69 -18.17 -1.52
CA ARG A 40 -0.51 -18.53 -0.73
C ARG A 40 0.80 -18.18 -1.43
N ASP A 41 0.81 -18.25 -2.75
CA ASP A 41 2.00 -18.07 -3.61
C ASP A 41 2.57 -16.65 -3.65
N ILE A 42 1.83 -15.65 -3.15
CA ILE A 42 2.32 -14.27 -3.04
C ILE A 42 3.16 -14.00 -1.79
N PHE A 43 3.15 -14.94 -0.85
CA PHE A 43 3.93 -14.90 0.39
C PHE A 43 5.20 -15.74 0.26
N GLY A 44 6.21 -15.42 1.06
CA GLY A 44 7.38 -16.26 1.29
C GLY A 44 7.07 -17.45 2.21
N ASP A 45 8.14 -18.08 2.70
CA ASP A 45 8.02 -19.13 3.69
C ASP A 45 7.63 -18.57 5.05
N PHE A 46 6.81 -19.31 5.77
CA PHE A 46 6.40 -18.99 7.13
C PHE A 46 7.07 -19.94 8.13
N ASP A 47 7.30 -19.46 9.34
CA ASP A 47 7.67 -20.30 10.48
C ASP A 47 6.44 -21.05 11.04
N ASP A 48 6.69 -22.00 11.95
CA ASP A 48 5.66 -22.91 12.49
C ASP A 48 4.56 -22.21 13.31
N ARG A 49 4.73 -20.93 13.67
CA ARG A 49 3.73 -20.14 14.39
C ARG A 49 2.64 -19.58 13.47
N VAL A 50 2.81 -19.66 12.14
CA VAL A 50 1.92 -19.09 11.15
C VAL A 50 1.03 -20.16 10.52
N GLU A 51 -0.25 -20.13 10.82
CA GLU A 51 -1.29 -20.90 10.11
C GLU A 51 -1.79 -20.11 8.90
N PHE A 52 -1.86 -20.74 7.73
CA PHE A 52 -2.45 -20.14 6.54
C PHE A 52 -3.84 -20.73 6.28
N VAL A 53 -4.83 -19.87 6.20
CA VAL A 53 -6.23 -20.20 5.85
C VAL A 53 -6.51 -19.67 4.45
N GLU A 54 -6.68 -20.58 3.50
CA GLU A 54 -6.97 -20.23 2.12
C GLU A 54 -8.42 -19.79 1.97
N LEU A 55 -8.61 -18.67 1.28
CA LEU A 55 -9.91 -18.12 0.93
C LEU A 55 -10.19 -18.30 -0.56
N PRO A 56 -11.43 -18.60 -0.99
CA PRO A 56 -11.80 -18.51 -2.38
C PRO A 56 -11.47 -17.18 -3.03
N ASP A 57 -10.84 -17.21 -4.21
CA ASP A 57 -10.59 -16.00 -4.99
C ASP A 57 -11.91 -15.45 -5.57
N MET A 58 -12.22 -14.21 -5.25
CA MET A 58 -13.45 -13.54 -5.71
C MET A 58 -13.35 -13.00 -7.15
N ILE A 59 -12.16 -12.96 -7.74
CA ILE A 59 -11.98 -12.52 -9.13
C ILE A 59 -12.66 -13.53 -10.06
N GLY A 60 -13.52 -13.03 -10.96
CA GLY A 60 -14.25 -13.89 -11.89
C GLY A 60 -15.31 -14.79 -11.22
N ASP A 61 -15.79 -14.43 -10.04
CA ASP A 61 -16.91 -15.11 -9.40
C ASP A 61 -18.13 -15.06 -10.35
N PRO A 62 -18.76 -16.20 -10.65
CA PRO A 62 -19.92 -16.22 -11.54
C PRO A 62 -21.01 -15.32 -10.97
N SER A 63 -21.48 -14.42 -11.83
CA SER A 63 -22.51 -13.47 -11.43
C SER A 63 -23.78 -14.18 -10.99
N ALA A 64 -24.43 -13.59 -10.02
CA ALA A 64 -25.79 -13.89 -9.64
C ALA A 64 -26.73 -13.76 -10.85
N THR A 65 -27.96 -14.27 -10.69
CA THR A 65 -29.04 -14.02 -11.67
C THR A 65 -29.18 -12.51 -11.91
N PRO A 66 -29.66 -12.07 -13.10
CA PRO A 66 -29.88 -10.66 -13.36
C PRO A 66 -30.68 -9.95 -12.27
N ALA A 67 -31.72 -10.58 -11.72
CA ALA A 67 -32.53 -10.00 -10.66
C ALA A 67 -31.77 -9.77 -9.35
N LEU A 68 -30.76 -10.60 -9.02
CA LEU A 68 -29.88 -10.37 -7.87
C LEU A 68 -28.81 -9.34 -8.17
N HIS A 69 -28.31 -9.29 -9.41
CA HIS A 69 -27.35 -8.29 -9.84
C HIS A 69 -27.95 -6.87 -9.79
N ASP A 70 -29.23 -6.73 -10.10
CA ASP A 70 -29.94 -5.45 -10.09
C ASP A 70 -30.23 -4.93 -8.67
N GLN A 71 -29.96 -5.75 -7.63
CA GLN A 71 -30.11 -5.29 -6.24
C GLN A 71 -28.96 -4.34 -5.86
N THR A 72 -29.31 -3.15 -5.47
CA THR A 72 -28.34 -2.14 -5.04
C THR A 72 -27.66 -2.53 -3.74
N THR A 73 -26.34 -2.45 -3.69
CA THR A 73 -25.59 -2.61 -2.42
C THR A 73 -25.99 -1.49 -1.44
N PRO A 74 -26.40 -1.82 -0.21
CA PRO A 74 -26.71 -0.82 0.81
C PRO A 74 -25.50 0.10 1.09
N ARG A 75 -25.75 1.37 1.37
CA ARG A 75 -24.70 2.38 1.59
C ARG A 75 -23.73 2.03 2.73
N ALA A 76 -24.13 1.20 3.68
CA ALA A 76 -23.29 0.73 4.77
C ALA A 76 -22.22 -0.29 4.33
N PHE A 77 -22.31 -0.81 3.12
CA PHE A 77 -21.33 -1.74 2.54
C PHE A 77 -20.70 -1.14 1.30
N HIS A 78 -19.49 -1.60 1.02
CA HIS A 78 -18.75 -1.16 -0.15
C HIS A 78 -18.92 -2.13 -1.33
N CYS A 79 -18.70 -3.43 -1.11
CA CYS A 79 -18.76 -4.44 -2.16
C CYS A 79 -19.30 -5.78 -1.64
N VAL A 80 -20.63 -5.95 -1.65
CA VAL A 80 -21.31 -7.18 -1.20
C VAL A 80 -22.37 -7.60 -2.24
N PRO A 81 -21.96 -8.06 -3.42
CA PRO A 81 -22.91 -8.51 -4.42
C PRO A 81 -23.74 -9.68 -3.89
N LEU A 82 -25.05 -9.67 -4.13
CA LEU A 82 -25.92 -10.78 -3.76
C LEU A 82 -25.70 -11.96 -4.72
N GLY A 83 -25.86 -13.17 -4.19
CA GLY A 83 -25.79 -14.40 -4.97
C GLY A 83 -24.36 -14.91 -5.26
N SER A 84 -23.32 -14.20 -4.86
CA SER A 84 -21.92 -14.63 -5.00
C SER A 84 -21.61 -15.84 -4.12
N PRO A 85 -21.35 -17.03 -4.69
CA PRO A 85 -21.02 -18.22 -3.90
C PRO A 85 -19.67 -18.07 -3.19
N ARG A 86 -18.70 -17.42 -3.81
CA ARG A 86 -17.35 -17.21 -3.23
C ARG A 86 -17.37 -16.20 -2.09
N LEU A 87 -18.14 -15.11 -2.20
CA LEU A 87 -18.33 -14.18 -1.09
C LEU A 87 -18.96 -14.87 0.11
N ARG A 88 -19.99 -15.73 -0.13
CA ARG A 88 -20.65 -16.52 0.93
C ARG A 88 -19.68 -17.48 1.61
N GLN A 89 -18.85 -18.18 0.83
CA GLN A 89 -17.82 -19.06 1.35
C GLN A 89 -16.78 -18.30 2.18
N ASN A 90 -16.28 -17.17 1.67
CA ASN A 90 -15.34 -16.32 2.38
C ASN A 90 -15.91 -15.85 3.71
N ALA A 91 -17.16 -15.36 3.73
CA ALA A 91 -17.82 -14.91 4.95
C ALA A 91 -17.94 -16.06 5.98
N GLY A 92 -18.29 -17.28 5.51
CA GLY A 92 -18.38 -18.46 6.36
C GLY A 92 -17.02 -18.89 6.94
N ILE A 93 -15.98 -18.94 6.11
CA ILE A 93 -14.60 -19.31 6.53
C ILE A 93 -14.07 -18.31 7.54
N ILE A 94 -14.18 -17.00 7.24
CA ILE A 94 -13.69 -15.94 8.13
C ILE A 94 -14.45 -15.96 9.46
N ALA A 95 -15.78 -16.00 9.44
CA ALA A 95 -16.58 -16.05 10.66
C ALA A 95 -16.26 -17.29 11.51
N ASN A 96 -16.14 -18.47 10.87
CA ASN A 96 -15.76 -19.69 11.58
C ASN A 96 -14.35 -19.59 12.19
N CYS A 97 -13.39 -19.05 11.46
CA CYS A 97 -12.03 -18.83 11.96
C CYS A 97 -12.05 -17.89 13.19
N LEU A 98 -12.71 -16.75 13.09
CA LEU A 98 -12.80 -15.78 14.19
C LEU A 98 -13.48 -16.36 15.43
N THR A 99 -14.52 -17.17 15.27
CA THR A 99 -15.27 -17.73 16.40
C THR A 99 -14.58 -18.97 17.01
N SER A 100 -13.96 -19.83 16.20
CA SER A 100 -13.35 -21.07 16.69
C SER A 100 -11.91 -20.88 17.21
N ARG A 101 -11.14 -19.93 16.66
CA ARG A 101 -9.74 -19.67 17.06
C ARG A 101 -9.61 -18.61 18.15
N ASN A 102 -10.69 -17.87 18.44
CA ASN A 102 -10.74 -16.83 19.47
C ASN A 102 -9.52 -15.88 19.43
N PRO A 103 -9.24 -15.21 18.28
CA PRO A 103 -8.09 -14.33 18.17
C PRO A 103 -8.23 -13.11 19.07
N GLY A 104 -7.10 -12.56 19.49
CA GLY A 104 -7.07 -11.32 20.25
C GLY A 104 -7.41 -10.11 19.38
N LEU A 105 -6.86 -10.05 18.16
CA LEU A 105 -7.14 -9.03 17.16
C LEU A 105 -7.28 -9.62 15.76
N PHE A 106 -8.11 -8.97 14.94
CA PHE A 106 -8.21 -9.20 13.51
C PHE A 106 -7.68 -8.00 12.74
N PHE A 107 -6.50 -8.12 12.17
CA PHE A 107 -5.91 -7.10 11.31
C PHE A 107 -6.46 -7.23 9.89
N VAL A 108 -7.16 -6.19 9.41
CA VAL A 108 -7.81 -6.18 8.09
C VAL A 108 -7.07 -5.24 7.16
N ASP A 109 -6.38 -5.80 6.19
CA ASP A 109 -5.54 -5.01 5.28
C ASP A 109 -6.36 -3.98 4.49
N VAL A 110 -7.41 -4.32 3.73
CA VAL A 110 -8.16 -3.29 3.00
C VAL A 110 -9.69 -3.46 2.94
N SER A 111 -10.28 -4.57 3.36
CA SER A 111 -11.73 -4.77 3.26
C SER A 111 -12.51 -4.01 4.35
N ALA A 112 -13.56 -3.30 3.96
CA ALA A 112 -14.52 -2.71 4.89
C ALA A 112 -15.43 -3.80 5.50
N GLU A 113 -15.88 -4.74 4.69
CA GLU A 113 -16.83 -5.78 5.03
C GLU A 113 -16.31 -6.75 6.10
N TRP A 114 -15.03 -7.16 5.96
CA TRP A 114 -14.43 -8.07 6.93
C TRP A 114 -14.20 -7.40 8.30
N ALA A 115 -13.96 -6.09 8.31
CA ALA A 115 -13.93 -5.33 9.57
C ALA A 115 -15.31 -5.30 10.25
N LEU A 116 -16.39 -5.11 9.49
CA LEU A 116 -17.76 -5.16 10.00
C LEU A 116 -18.14 -6.59 10.46
N LEU A 117 -17.76 -7.61 9.70
CA LEU A 117 -17.98 -9.02 10.08
C LEU A 117 -17.25 -9.35 11.39
N SER A 118 -16.03 -8.89 11.57
CA SER A 118 -15.27 -9.07 12.81
C SER A 118 -16.04 -8.52 14.02
N ARG A 119 -16.64 -7.34 13.89
CA ARG A 119 -17.47 -6.73 14.93
C ARG A 119 -18.69 -7.58 15.25
N LEU A 120 -19.33 -8.18 14.22
CA LEU A 120 -20.46 -9.11 14.42
C LEU A 120 -20.01 -10.41 15.10
N CYS A 121 -18.78 -10.87 14.87
CA CYS A 121 -18.17 -12.01 15.55
C CYS A 121 -17.64 -11.66 16.95
N SER A 122 -17.83 -10.43 17.44
CA SER A 122 -17.32 -9.97 18.75
C SER A 122 -15.80 -10.02 18.89
N VAL A 123 -15.07 -9.88 17.77
CA VAL A 123 -13.60 -9.85 17.74
C VAL A 123 -13.15 -8.42 17.43
N PRO A 124 -12.23 -7.81 18.22
CA PRO A 124 -11.71 -6.48 17.91
C PRO A 124 -10.94 -6.50 16.59
N ALA A 125 -11.21 -5.53 15.72
CA ALA A 125 -10.48 -5.37 14.46
C ALA A 125 -9.59 -4.14 14.47
N VAL A 126 -8.46 -4.23 13.76
CA VAL A 126 -7.63 -3.10 13.34
C VAL A 126 -7.60 -3.09 11.82
N LYS A 127 -7.95 -1.96 11.21
CA LYS A 127 -8.01 -1.85 9.75
C LYS A 127 -6.92 -0.94 9.22
N VAL A 128 -6.28 -1.37 8.11
CA VAL A 128 -5.39 -0.49 7.35
C VAL A 128 -6.20 0.59 6.66
N ARG A 129 -5.75 1.83 6.83
CA ARG A 129 -6.29 3.01 6.17
C ARG A 129 -5.28 3.51 5.13
N MET A 130 -5.74 3.63 3.89
CA MET A 130 -4.98 4.07 2.75
C MET A 130 -5.49 5.44 2.29
N HIS A 131 -4.72 6.15 1.48
CA HIS A 131 -5.21 7.32 0.77
C HIS A 131 -6.37 6.95 -0.18
N GLY A 132 -7.12 7.95 -0.60
CA GLY A 132 -8.21 7.77 -1.56
C GLY A 132 -9.54 8.33 -1.08
N ASP A 133 -10.52 8.32 -1.96
CA ASP A 133 -11.91 8.74 -1.69
C ASP A 133 -12.64 7.63 -0.90
N ARG A 134 -12.23 7.42 0.35
CA ARG A 134 -12.73 6.37 1.25
C ARG A 134 -13.46 6.95 2.46
N ASN A 135 -14.19 8.03 2.23
CA ASN A 135 -15.04 8.72 3.21
C ASN A 135 -16.54 8.48 2.96
N ASP A 136 -16.88 7.47 2.15
CA ASP A 136 -18.26 6.99 2.01
C ASP A 136 -18.74 6.25 3.27
N VAL A 137 -20.06 6.09 3.37
CA VAL A 137 -20.72 5.50 4.56
C VAL A 137 -20.16 4.10 4.88
N GLY A 138 -19.85 3.28 3.87
CA GLY A 138 -19.35 1.92 4.07
C GLY A 138 -17.96 1.90 4.72
N HIS A 139 -17.03 2.71 4.19
CA HIS A 139 -15.69 2.82 4.77
C HIS A 139 -15.73 3.45 6.18
N LEU A 140 -16.51 4.52 6.37
CA LEU A 140 -16.61 5.17 7.69
C LEU A 140 -17.22 4.22 8.72
N SER A 141 -18.28 3.45 8.37
CA SER A 141 -18.85 2.44 9.26
C SER A 141 -17.82 1.36 9.67
N ALA A 142 -16.98 0.93 8.71
CA ALA A 142 -15.90 -0.01 9.01
C ALA A 142 -14.84 0.60 9.94
N TYR A 143 -14.48 1.88 9.73
CA TYR A 143 -13.55 2.58 10.62
C TYR A 143 -14.10 2.76 12.03
N GLU A 144 -15.38 3.07 12.17
CA GLU A 144 -16.06 3.14 13.48
C GLU A 144 -16.08 1.80 14.20
N ALA A 145 -16.36 0.70 13.47
CA ALA A 145 -16.45 -0.65 14.02
C ALA A 145 -15.10 -1.19 14.54
N CYS A 146 -13.97 -0.72 14.01
CA CYS A 146 -12.64 -1.16 14.43
C CYS A 146 -12.25 -0.64 15.82
N ALA A 147 -11.41 -1.39 16.53
CA ALA A 147 -10.77 -0.93 17.76
C ALA A 147 -9.66 0.11 17.48
N GLY A 148 -9.00 0.02 16.33
CA GLY A 148 -7.98 0.95 15.88
C GLY A 148 -7.87 0.99 14.36
N LEU A 149 -7.15 2.00 13.85
CA LEU A 149 -6.82 2.16 12.44
C LEU A 149 -5.30 2.28 12.32
N VAL A 150 -4.73 1.77 11.24
CA VAL A 150 -3.29 1.87 10.94
C VAL A 150 -3.11 2.52 9.59
N ALA A 151 -2.32 3.58 9.53
CA ALA A 151 -1.84 4.20 8.30
C ALA A 151 -0.36 3.85 8.11
N PRO A 152 0.01 3.02 7.09
CA PRO A 152 1.40 2.65 6.84
C PRO A 152 2.14 3.76 6.06
N PHE A 153 1.88 5.01 6.43
CA PHE A 153 2.47 6.22 5.85
C PHE A 153 2.64 7.32 6.93
N SER A 154 3.38 8.34 6.60
CA SER A 154 3.62 9.47 7.50
C SER A 154 2.37 10.35 7.64
N GLU A 155 2.04 10.78 8.85
CA GLU A 155 0.94 11.72 9.12
C GLU A 155 1.07 13.03 8.32
N THR A 156 2.29 13.42 7.92
CA THR A 156 2.54 14.63 7.14
C THR A 156 1.82 14.65 5.79
N ILE A 157 1.57 13.45 5.22
CA ILE A 157 0.83 13.29 3.96
C ILE A 157 -0.61 12.79 4.18
N GLU A 158 -1.17 13.00 5.36
CA GLU A 158 -2.59 12.70 5.60
C GLU A 158 -3.50 13.61 4.79
N GLN A 159 -4.60 13.04 4.28
CA GLN A 159 -5.67 13.78 3.60
C GLN A 159 -6.47 14.60 4.61
N GLN A 160 -6.80 15.83 4.24
CA GLN A 160 -7.49 16.77 5.13
C GLN A 160 -9.02 16.55 5.18
N ASP A 161 -9.57 15.82 4.23
CA ASP A 161 -11.02 15.57 4.08
C ASP A 161 -11.53 14.34 4.85
N TYR A 162 -10.66 13.61 5.57
CA TYR A 162 -11.12 12.60 6.50
C TYR A 162 -11.66 13.22 7.80
N PRO A 163 -12.72 12.63 8.39
CA PRO A 163 -13.25 13.08 9.68
C PRO A 163 -12.18 13.08 10.78
N ASP A 164 -12.20 14.09 11.65
CA ASP A 164 -11.24 14.22 12.75
C ASP A 164 -11.19 13.01 13.66
N TRP A 165 -12.34 12.39 13.94
CA TRP A 165 -12.40 11.19 14.77
C TRP A 165 -11.64 10.01 14.13
N ALA A 166 -11.72 9.85 12.79
CA ALA A 166 -11.00 8.79 12.09
C ALA A 166 -9.49 9.05 12.11
N ARG A 167 -9.07 10.31 11.93
CA ARG A 167 -7.65 10.69 12.04
C ARG A 167 -7.10 10.45 13.44
N ARG A 168 -7.83 10.86 14.49
CA ARG A 168 -7.43 10.62 15.89
C ARG A 168 -7.37 9.13 16.26
N LYS A 169 -8.19 8.28 15.64
CA LYS A 169 -8.20 6.83 15.83
C LYS A 169 -7.07 6.12 15.08
N THR A 170 -6.37 6.83 14.19
CA THR A 170 -5.36 6.26 13.31
C THR A 170 -3.98 6.32 13.95
N PHE A 171 -3.31 5.17 14.00
CA PHE A 171 -1.90 5.07 14.28
C PHE A 171 -1.11 5.26 12.97
N TYR A 172 -0.25 6.26 12.90
CA TYR A 172 0.63 6.54 11.76
C TYR A 172 1.99 5.92 12.02
N SER A 173 2.37 4.91 11.26
CA SER A 173 3.65 4.21 11.48
C SER A 173 4.86 4.93 10.89
N GLY A 174 4.65 5.98 10.10
CA GLY A 174 5.63 6.42 9.11
C GLY A 174 5.57 5.55 7.85
N GLY A 175 6.30 5.93 6.81
CA GLY A 175 6.27 5.20 5.54
C GLY A 175 6.90 3.82 5.63
N LEU A 176 6.11 2.79 5.37
CA LEU A 176 6.55 1.41 5.41
C LEU A 176 7.12 1.01 4.04
N CYS A 177 8.45 0.92 3.94
CA CYS A 177 9.15 0.37 2.79
C CYS A 177 9.35 -1.13 2.98
N THR A 178 8.85 -1.94 2.06
CA THR A 178 8.97 -3.41 2.15
C THR A 178 10.30 -3.94 1.60
N THR A 179 11.07 -3.11 0.90
CA THR A 179 12.39 -3.47 0.36
C THR A 179 13.44 -3.37 1.48
N LYS A 180 14.00 -4.50 1.88
CA LYS A 180 14.94 -4.61 3.03
C LYS A 180 16.41 -4.35 2.66
N SER A 181 16.77 -4.44 1.37
CA SER A 181 18.15 -4.24 0.90
C SER A 181 18.72 -2.89 1.34
N PRO A 182 20.01 -2.79 1.68
CA PRO A 182 20.62 -1.51 1.99
C PRO A 182 20.59 -0.58 0.78
N VAL A 183 20.47 0.73 1.03
CA VAL A 183 20.55 1.74 -0.03
C VAL A 183 22.03 1.94 -0.37
N PRO A 184 22.46 1.67 -1.63
CA PRO A 184 23.84 1.95 -2.04
C PRO A 184 24.06 3.46 -2.18
N SER A 185 25.31 3.92 -2.12
CA SER A 185 25.65 5.26 -2.55
C SER A 185 25.38 5.43 -4.06
N LYS A 186 25.27 6.67 -4.51
CA LYS A 186 25.05 6.95 -5.94
C LYS A 186 26.21 6.41 -6.81
N GLU A 187 27.43 6.56 -6.34
CA GLU A 187 28.65 6.11 -6.99
C GLU A 187 28.71 4.57 -7.09
N GLU A 188 28.37 3.88 -6.00
CA GLU A 188 28.29 2.41 -5.97
C GLU A 188 27.23 1.89 -6.93
N ALA A 189 26.03 2.50 -6.89
CA ALA A 189 24.92 2.16 -7.77
C ALA A 189 25.28 2.36 -9.26
N ARG A 190 25.87 3.51 -9.61
CA ARG A 190 26.31 3.80 -10.98
C ARG A 190 27.37 2.82 -11.46
N ARG A 191 28.37 2.52 -10.64
CA ARG A 191 29.41 1.53 -10.97
C ARG A 191 28.80 0.15 -11.22
N LYS A 192 27.87 -0.28 -10.36
CA LYS A 192 27.15 -1.56 -10.51
C LYS A 192 26.35 -1.64 -11.81
N LEU A 193 25.73 -0.54 -12.22
CA LEU A 193 24.86 -0.47 -13.39
C LEU A 193 25.60 -0.08 -14.67
N GLY A 194 26.91 0.23 -14.62
CA GLY A 194 27.72 0.66 -15.77
C GLY A 194 27.36 2.07 -16.26
N ILE A 195 26.91 2.95 -15.36
CA ILE A 195 26.53 4.34 -15.66
C ILE A 195 27.72 5.24 -15.32
N ALA A 196 28.12 6.12 -16.26
CA ALA A 196 29.21 7.04 -16.02
C ALA A 196 28.82 8.14 -15.01
N GLU A 197 29.80 8.63 -14.21
CA GLU A 197 29.53 9.60 -13.14
C GLU A 197 28.91 10.91 -13.65
N HIS A 198 29.31 11.35 -14.85
CA HIS A 198 28.84 12.59 -15.43
C HIS A 198 27.51 12.50 -16.18
N GLU A 199 26.99 11.29 -16.41
CA GLU A 199 25.70 11.11 -17.08
C GLU A 199 24.55 11.69 -16.25
N LYS A 200 23.63 12.39 -16.90
CA LYS A 200 22.34 12.77 -16.30
C LYS A 200 21.35 11.65 -16.51
N VAL A 201 20.87 11.05 -15.43
CA VAL A 201 19.99 9.87 -15.49
C VAL A 201 18.60 10.19 -14.98
N ALA A 202 17.58 9.98 -15.81
CA ALA A 202 16.18 9.96 -15.45
C ALA A 202 15.70 8.51 -15.39
N LEU A 203 15.32 8.03 -14.22
CA LEU A 203 14.73 6.72 -14.02
C LEU A 203 13.22 6.81 -14.13
N VAL A 204 12.60 6.01 -15.00
CA VAL A 204 11.15 5.80 -15.04
C VAL A 204 10.84 4.46 -14.38
N LEU A 205 10.11 4.48 -13.26
CA LEU A 205 9.81 3.30 -12.48
C LEU A 205 8.32 2.98 -12.51
N SER A 206 7.99 1.78 -12.99
CA SER A 206 6.62 1.25 -13.01
C SER A 206 6.50 0.05 -12.08
N GLY A 207 5.53 0.12 -11.16
CA GLY A 207 5.19 -1.00 -10.27
C GLY A 207 4.33 -2.07 -10.95
N GLY A 208 4.34 -3.29 -10.38
CA GLY A 208 3.59 -4.43 -10.93
C GLY A 208 2.06 -4.39 -10.74
N GLY A 209 1.52 -3.39 -10.06
CA GLY A 209 0.07 -3.28 -9.80
C GLY A 209 -0.71 -2.48 -10.84
N GLY A 210 -0.05 -1.96 -11.91
CA GLY A 210 -0.65 -1.11 -12.93
C GLY A 210 -0.48 -1.62 -14.36
N ALA A 211 -0.92 -0.81 -15.31
CA ALA A 211 -0.73 -1.07 -16.75
C ALA A 211 0.71 -0.85 -17.22
N GLY A 212 1.56 -0.25 -16.37
CA GLY A 212 2.89 0.18 -16.74
C GLY A 212 2.94 1.62 -17.28
N ALA A 213 4.14 2.20 -17.32
CA ALA A 213 4.31 3.54 -17.90
C ALA A 213 4.06 3.52 -19.41
N PRO A 214 3.35 4.52 -19.95
CA PRO A 214 3.13 4.62 -21.39
C PRO A 214 4.45 5.00 -22.09
N TYR A 215 4.83 4.25 -23.14
CA TYR A 215 6.12 4.44 -23.81
C TYR A 215 6.14 5.70 -24.69
N ALA A 216 5.02 6.06 -25.34
CA ALA A 216 4.95 7.21 -26.23
C ALA A 216 5.37 8.55 -25.55
N PRO A 217 4.86 8.92 -24.35
CA PRO A 217 5.37 10.10 -23.63
C PRO A 217 6.87 10.05 -23.33
N LEU A 218 7.44 8.86 -23.09
CA LEU A 218 8.86 8.71 -22.80
C LEU A 218 9.75 8.97 -24.02
N THR A 219 9.28 8.63 -25.23
CA THR A 219 9.97 8.99 -26.47
C THR A 219 10.02 10.50 -26.66
N MET A 220 8.97 11.21 -26.23
CA MET A 220 8.96 12.68 -26.23
C MET A 220 9.92 13.25 -25.19
N ALA A 221 10.03 12.63 -24.02
CA ALA A 221 11.00 13.00 -22.99
C ALA A 221 12.44 12.85 -23.51
N ALA A 222 12.75 11.71 -24.12
CA ALA A 222 14.07 11.43 -24.70
C ALA A 222 14.46 12.46 -25.78
N ARG A 223 13.51 12.86 -26.63
CA ARG A 223 13.71 13.90 -27.63
C ARG A 223 13.83 15.31 -27.04
N ALA A 224 13.05 15.62 -25.99
CA ALA A 224 13.04 16.93 -25.36
C ALA A 224 14.31 17.23 -24.57
N LEU A 225 14.96 16.19 -24.05
CA LEU A 225 16.10 16.24 -23.15
C LEU A 225 17.18 15.25 -23.64
N PRO A 226 17.84 15.53 -24.78
CA PRO A 226 18.78 14.61 -25.42
C PRO A 226 20.04 14.34 -24.58
N ASP A 227 20.41 15.26 -23.68
CA ASP A 227 21.55 15.13 -22.76
C ASP A 227 21.24 14.25 -21.54
N TRP A 228 20.03 13.74 -21.41
CA TRP A 228 19.63 12.83 -20.36
C TRP A 228 19.57 11.39 -20.87
N HIS A 229 20.08 10.46 -20.07
CA HIS A 229 19.87 9.03 -20.26
C HIS A 229 18.61 8.62 -19.52
N TRP A 230 17.58 8.24 -20.27
CA TRP A 230 16.32 7.74 -19.74
C TRP A 230 16.39 6.23 -19.57
N ILE A 231 16.19 5.73 -18.36
CA ILE A 231 16.18 4.30 -18.05
C ILE A 231 14.81 3.94 -17.53
N THR A 232 14.19 2.90 -18.07
CA THR A 232 12.91 2.41 -17.58
C THR A 232 13.08 1.06 -16.89
N ILE A 233 12.43 0.88 -15.74
CA ILE A 233 12.31 -0.40 -15.04
C ILE A 233 10.84 -0.71 -14.73
N GLY A 234 10.48 -2.00 -14.74
CA GLY A 234 9.11 -2.45 -14.63
C GLY A 234 8.38 -2.50 -15.97
N PRO A 235 7.06 -2.77 -15.95
CA PRO A 235 6.26 -2.89 -17.16
C PRO A 235 6.08 -1.57 -17.90
N LEU A 236 6.03 -1.67 -19.23
CA LEU A 236 5.75 -0.56 -20.13
C LEU A 236 4.56 -0.89 -21.01
N HIS A 237 3.72 0.10 -21.26
CA HIS A 237 2.66 -0.01 -22.24
C HIS A 237 3.13 0.61 -23.57
N ARG A 238 3.20 -0.22 -24.63
CA ARG A 238 3.56 0.18 -25.99
C ARG A 238 2.36 0.03 -26.93
N GLU A 239 2.15 1.00 -27.80
CA GLU A 239 1.11 0.94 -28.83
C GLU A 239 1.64 0.30 -30.13
N GLY A 240 2.97 0.17 -30.27
CA GLY A 240 3.63 -0.56 -31.35
C GLY A 240 4.06 0.31 -32.54
N HIS A 241 3.92 1.61 -32.45
CA HIS A 241 4.33 2.58 -33.50
C HIS A 241 5.29 3.65 -33.01
N GLU A 242 5.79 3.52 -31.78
CA GLU A 242 6.72 4.48 -31.18
C GLU A 242 8.11 4.38 -31.76
N THR A 243 8.79 5.52 -31.86
CA THR A 243 10.18 5.59 -32.28
C THR A 243 11.11 5.29 -31.12
N ASP A 244 12.10 4.43 -31.33
CA ASP A 244 13.17 4.20 -30.38
C ASP A 244 14.22 5.32 -30.42
N PHE A 245 14.70 5.72 -29.25
CA PHE A 245 15.73 6.74 -29.08
C PHE A 245 16.96 6.14 -28.40
N GLY A 246 18.17 6.51 -28.89
CA GLY A 246 19.43 5.98 -28.36
C GLY A 246 19.72 6.33 -26.90
N ASN A 247 19.07 7.40 -26.38
CA ASN A 247 19.15 7.81 -24.97
C ASN A 247 17.98 7.30 -24.10
N LEU A 248 17.18 6.33 -24.60
CA LEU A 248 16.08 5.69 -23.85
C LEU A 248 16.32 4.18 -23.80
N THR A 249 16.66 3.67 -22.62
CA THR A 249 16.96 2.25 -22.38
C THR A 249 15.85 1.60 -21.56
N THR A 250 15.35 0.45 -22.03
CA THR A 250 14.35 -0.33 -21.31
C THR A 250 14.99 -1.56 -20.66
N ARG A 251 14.76 -1.77 -19.35
CA ARG A 251 15.33 -2.89 -18.57
C ARG A 251 14.31 -3.93 -18.18
N GLY A 252 13.01 -3.64 -18.32
CA GLY A 252 11.96 -4.52 -17.84
C GLY A 252 11.96 -4.70 -16.31
N TRP A 253 11.55 -5.86 -15.85
CA TRP A 253 11.52 -6.17 -14.41
C TRP A 253 12.94 -6.34 -13.87
N VAL A 254 13.20 -5.75 -12.69
CA VAL A 254 14.50 -5.84 -12.01
C VAL A 254 14.30 -6.29 -10.54
N ASP A 255 15.26 -7.04 -10.01
CA ASP A 255 15.21 -7.52 -8.62
C ASP A 255 15.72 -6.47 -7.61
N ASP A 256 16.49 -5.49 -8.08
CA ASP A 256 17.10 -4.44 -7.24
C ASP A 256 16.74 -3.03 -7.73
N PRO A 257 15.50 -2.57 -7.48
CA PRO A 257 15.09 -1.23 -7.88
C PRO A 257 15.83 -0.12 -7.12
N LEU A 258 16.29 -0.38 -5.89
CA LEU A 258 16.99 0.63 -5.08
C LEU A 258 18.31 1.09 -5.72
N SER A 259 19.06 0.18 -6.35
CA SER A 259 20.27 0.57 -7.11
C SER A 259 19.94 1.50 -8.26
N PHE A 260 18.83 1.29 -8.99
CA PHE A 260 18.41 2.19 -10.06
C PHE A 260 17.96 3.55 -9.53
N ILE A 261 17.17 3.57 -8.44
CA ILE A 261 16.75 4.81 -7.79
C ILE A 261 17.99 5.58 -7.29
N ALA A 262 18.95 4.90 -6.65
CA ALA A 262 20.16 5.52 -6.12
C ALA A 262 21.07 6.11 -7.22
N ALA A 263 21.16 5.44 -8.38
CA ALA A 263 21.96 5.90 -9.52
C ALA A 263 21.35 7.14 -10.24
N ALA A 264 20.04 7.36 -10.09
CA ALA A 264 19.32 8.39 -10.82
C ALA A 264 19.56 9.81 -10.27
N ASP A 265 19.42 10.81 -11.14
CA ASP A 265 19.33 12.23 -10.79
C ASP A 265 17.88 12.69 -10.63
N LEU A 266 16.95 11.98 -11.30
CA LEU A 266 15.51 12.20 -11.26
C LEU A 266 14.80 10.86 -11.34
N VAL A 267 13.75 10.69 -10.55
CA VAL A 267 12.83 9.55 -10.67
C VAL A 267 11.48 10.03 -11.17
N VAL A 268 10.95 9.36 -12.17
CA VAL A 268 9.59 9.54 -12.70
C VAL A 268 8.80 8.29 -12.37
N ALA A 269 7.74 8.41 -11.58
CA ALA A 269 6.97 7.25 -11.18
C ALA A 269 5.53 7.60 -10.80
N SER A 270 4.72 6.59 -10.60
CA SER A 270 3.37 6.75 -10.04
C SER A 270 3.42 6.86 -8.49
N ALA A 271 2.25 7.15 -7.87
CA ALA A 271 2.15 7.29 -6.42
C ALA A 271 1.84 5.95 -5.69
N GLY A 272 2.37 4.83 -6.16
CA GLY A 272 2.25 3.54 -5.45
C GLY A 272 2.98 3.56 -4.11
N ASP A 273 2.44 2.87 -3.07
CA ASP A 273 3.01 2.91 -1.72
C ASP A 273 4.50 2.55 -1.67
N ASN A 274 4.85 1.37 -2.16
CA ASN A 274 6.25 0.92 -2.12
C ASN A 274 7.17 1.87 -2.89
N THR A 275 6.75 2.30 -4.09
CA THR A 275 7.52 3.22 -4.93
C THR A 275 7.79 4.55 -4.23
N VAL A 276 6.76 5.16 -3.63
CA VAL A 276 6.92 6.42 -2.89
C VAL A 276 7.89 6.24 -1.72
N HIS A 277 7.78 5.16 -0.97
CA HIS A 277 8.64 4.91 0.19
C HIS A 277 10.07 4.52 -0.20
N GLU A 278 10.28 3.82 -1.33
CA GLU A 278 11.60 3.54 -1.89
C GLU A 278 12.29 4.83 -2.34
N ILE A 279 11.58 5.72 -3.05
CA ILE A 279 12.10 7.03 -3.47
C ILE A 279 12.42 7.90 -2.25
N ALA A 280 11.52 7.96 -1.28
CA ALA A 280 11.71 8.72 -0.03
C ALA A 280 12.92 8.23 0.77
N ARG A 281 13.13 6.90 0.82
CA ARG A 281 14.27 6.27 1.48
C ARG A 281 15.61 6.63 0.82
N VAL A 282 15.64 6.75 -0.50
CA VAL A 282 16.84 7.09 -1.27
C VAL A 282 17.03 8.61 -1.41
N GLN A 283 15.96 9.38 -1.26
CA GLN A 283 15.93 10.85 -1.40
C GLN A 283 16.40 11.30 -2.80
N ARG A 284 15.55 11.09 -3.80
CA ARG A 284 15.80 11.54 -5.17
C ARG A 284 14.71 12.52 -5.63
N PRO A 285 15.06 13.53 -6.42
CA PRO A 285 14.10 14.37 -7.12
C PRO A 285 13.02 13.51 -7.76
N PHE A 286 11.73 13.87 -7.52
CA PHE A 286 10.62 13.03 -7.87
C PHE A 286 9.59 13.76 -8.72
N LEU A 287 9.38 13.28 -9.95
CA LEU A 287 8.26 13.63 -10.82
C LEU A 287 7.18 12.57 -10.69
N CYS A 288 6.09 12.91 -10.04
CA CYS A 288 5.00 11.99 -9.77
C CYS A 288 3.87 12.14 -10.81
N VAL A 289 3.56 11.05 -11.52
CA VAL A 289 2.41 10.98 -12.43
C VAL A 289 1.52 9.84 -11.95
N PRO A 290 0.43 10.13 -11.18
CA PRO A 290 -0.39 9.11 -10.58
C PRO A 290 -1.13 8.28 -11.63
N GLU A 291 -1.18 6.96 -11.42
CA GLU A 291 -2.01 6.06 -12.23
C GLU A 291 -3.43 5.98 -11.65
N TRP A 292 -4.39 5.66 -12.51
CA TRP A 292 -5.73 5.37 -12.05
C TRP A 292 -5.75 4.17 -11.09
N ARG A 293 -6.42 4.32 -9.98
CA ARG A 293 -6.73 3.26 -9.01
C ARG A 293 -8.13 3.49 -8.46
N TYR A 294 -8.75 2.43 -7.95
CA TYR A 294 -9.99 2.52 -7.21
C TYR A 294 -9.89 3.60 -6.13
N PHE A 295 -10.95 4.35 -5.94
CA PHE A 295 -11.04 5.45 -4.97
C PHE A 295 -10.01 6.57 -5.18
N ASN A 296 -9.51 6.77 -6.37
CA ASN A 296 -8.47 7.77 -6.66
C ASN A 296 -7.24 7.69 -5.73
N GLU A 297 -6.91 6.49 -5.25
CA GLU A 297 -5.88 6.27 -4.21
C GLU A 297 -4.55 6.97 -4.54
N GLN A 298 -4.03 6.77 -5.75
CA GLN A 298 -2.76 7.38 -6.14
C GLN A 298 -2.88 8.89 -6.39
N VAL A 299 -4.00 9.36 -6.91
CA VAL A 299 -4.25 10.79 -7.14
C VAL A 299 -4.24 11.52 -5.80
N ARG A 300 -5.01 11.02 -4.83
CA ARG A 300 -5.08 11.62 -3.49
C ARG A 300 -3.74 11.61 -2.77
N LYS A 301 -2.96 10.54 -2.91
CA LYS A 301 -1.60 10.49 -2.37
C LYS A 301 -0.68 11.49 -3.06
N ALA A 302 -0.70 11.56 -4.40
CA ALA A 302 0.11 12.51 -5.16
C ALA A 302 -0.19 13.96 -4.77
N GLU A 303 -1.47 14.32 -4.58
CA GLU A 303 -1.87 15.63 -4.06
C GLU A 303 -1.14 15.97 -2.74
N GLN A 304 -1.07 15.00 -1.82
CA GLN A 304 -0.38 15.22 -0.55
C GLN A 304 1.14 15.31 -0.71
N LEU A 305 1.75 14.50 -1.59
CA LEU A 305 3.18 14.62 -1.91
C LEU A 305 3.53 16.00 -2.48
N GLY A 306 2.67 16.51 -3.39
CA GLY A 306 2.81 17.87 -3.92
C GLY A 306 2.63 18.94 -2.86
N ARG A 307 1.63 18.79 -1.96
CA ARG A 307 1.35 19.73 -0.87
C ARG A 307 2.54 19.91 0.08
N VAL A 308 3.25 18.82 0.39
CA VAL A 308 4.43 18.89 1.26
C VAL A 308 5.73 19.17 0.49
N GLY A 309 5.69 19.32 -0.83
CA GLY A 309 6.86 19.58 -1.66
C GLY A 309 7.76 18.36 -1.93
N ALA A 310 7.36 17.17 -1.49
CA ALA A 310 8.16 15.94 -1.64
C ALA A 310 8.26 15.43 -3.10
N ALA A 311 7.37 15.88 -3.98
CA ALA A 311 7.36 15.56 -5.40
C ALA A 311 6.79 16.73 -6.22
N HIS A 312 7.23 16.87 -7.46
CA HIS A 312 6.47 17.61 -8.46
C HIS A 312 5.42 16.69 -9.07
N VAL A 313 4.14 17.08 -8.95
CA VAL A 313 3.01 16.23 -9.35
C VAL A 313 2.39 16.74 -10.62
N LEU A 314 2.19 15.85 -11.57
CA LEU A 314 1.43 16.11 -12.80
C LEU A 314 0.21 15.18 -12.86
N PRO A 315 -0.96 15.70 -13.24
CA PRO A 315 -2.16 14.86 -13.37
C PRO A 315 -2.09 13.89 -14.56
N LEU A 316 -1.31 14.25 -15.57
CA LEU A 316 -1.12 13.48 -16.81
C LEU A 316 0.34 13.57 -17.28
N TRP A 317 0.75 12.60 -18.09
CA TRP A 317 2.05 12.59 -18.74
C TRP A 317 2.22 13.82 -19.64
N PRO A 318 3.40 14.48 -19.64
CA PRO A 318 3.66 15.60 -20.54
C PRO A 318 3.53 15.21 -22.02
N ALA A 319 2.87 16.07 -22.79
CA ALA A 319 2.52 15.80 -24.19
C ALA A 319 3.37 16.56 -25.22
N CYS A 320 4.35 17.36 -24.80
CA CYS A 320 5.25 18.10 -25.69
C CYS A 320 6.63 18.36 -25.04
N ASN A 321 7.61 18.76 -25.86
CA ASN A 321 8.98 19.02 -25.39
C ASN A 321 9.02 20.07 -24.28
N ALA A 322 8.31 21.19 -24.44
CA ALA A 322 8.30 22.27 -23.44
C ALA A 322 7.76 21.80 -22.09
N SER A 323 6.66 21.03 -22.09
CA SER A 323 6.08 20.50 -20.86
C SER A 323 7.00 19.48 -20.16
N TRP A 324 7.77 18.68 -20.90
CA TRP A 324 8.79 17.81 -20.32
C TRP A 324 9.96 18.59 -19.68
N GLN A 325 10.47 19.61 -20.39
CA GLN A 325 11.55 20.45 -19.85
C GLN A 325 11.12 21.16 -18.57
N GLU A 326 9.92 21.74 -18.56
CA GLU A 326 9.37 22.40 -17.38
C GLU A 326 9.14 21.40 -16.22
N ALA A 327 8.56 20.23 -16.50
CA ALA A 327 8.30 19.21 -15.49
C ALA A 327 9.59 18.71 -14.83
N VAL A 328 10.61 18.40 -15.61
CA VAL A 328 11.93 17.98 -15.10
C VAL A 328 12.56 19.08 -14.26
N GLN A 329 12.57 20.33 -14.75
CA GLN A 329 13.13 21.45 -14.01
C GLN A 329 12.45 21.66 -12.66
N LYS A 330 11.11 21.55 -12.60
CA LYS A 330 10.35 21.66 -11.35
C LYS A 330 10.63 20.49 -10.40
N ALA A 331 10.68 19.26 -10.93
CA ALA A 331 10.94 18.07 -10.13
C ALA A 331 12.33 18.08 -9.50
N LEU A 332 13.36 18.60 -10.19
CA LEU A 332 14.70 18.74 -9.65
C LEU A 332 14.78 19.70 -8.44
N ASN A 333 13.78 20.56 -8.25
CA ASN A 333 13.67 21.50 -7.14
C ASN A 333 12.74 21.00 -6.01
N CYS A 334 12.32 19.73 -6.00
CA CYS A 334 11.50 19.20 -4.90
C CYS A 334 12.29 19.19 -3.58
N ASP A 335 11.55 19.23 -2.47
CA ASP A 335 12.14 19.23 -1.12
C ASP A 335 12.50 17.79 -0.68
N LEU A 336 13.79 17.47 -0.73
CA LEU A 336 14.29 16.17 -0.28
C LEU A 336 14.17 15.99 1.23
N SER A 337 14.13 17.09 2.02
CA SER A 337 13.89 17.00 3.47
C SER A 337 12.45 16.56 3.77
N ALA A 338 11.48 17.03 2.96
CA ALA A 338 10.10 16.56 3.04
C ALA A 338 9.98 15.07 2.67
N GLN A 339 10.79 14.58 1.71
CA GLN A 339 10.85 13.13 1.41
C GLN A 339 11.37 12.32 2.60
N SER A 340 12.40 12.79 3.28
CA SER A 340 12.95 12.14 4.47
C SER A 340 11.88 11.86 5.54
N ALA A 341 10.93 12.77 5.72
CA ALA A 341 9.82 12.61 6.65
C ALA A 341 8.77 11.55 6.22
N LEU A 342 8.80 11.08 4.97
CA LEU A 342 7.84 10.09 4.46
C LEU A 342 8.23 8.65 4.76
N PHE A 343 9.48 8.37 5.10
CA PHE A 343 9.99 7.03 5.37
C PHE A 343 10.32 6.84 6.85
N SER A 344 10.03 5.66 7.39
CA SER A 344 10.50 5.25 8.72
C SER A 344 11.11 3.84 8.63
N PRO A 345 12.35 3.65 9.07
CA PRO A 345 12.97 2.33 9.10
C PRO A 345 12.23 1.36 10.01
N ASP A 346 11.57 1.89 11.05
CA ASP A 346 10.91 1.12 12.10
C ASP A 346 9.40 0.98 11.87
N ALA A 347 8.87 1.41 10.72
CA ALA A 347 7.43 1.45 10.45
C ALA A 347 6.74 0.08 10.69
N ALA A 348 7.36 -1.02 10.24
CA ALA A 348 6.81 -2.35 10.43
C ALA A 348 6.82 -2.78 11.90
N GLN A 349 7.91 -2.50 12.62
CA GLN A 349 8.04 -2.75 14.05
C GLN A 349 7.04 -1.90 14.84
N ASN A 350 6.89 -0.63 14.49
CA ASN A 350 5.93 0.27 15.14
C ASN A 350 4.49 -0.25 15.00
N ILE A 351 4.11 -0.76 13.82
CA ILE A 351 2.79 -1.38 13.63
C ILE A 351 2.68 -2.66 14.48
N ALA A 352 3.69 -3.53 14.48
CA ALA A 352 3.67 -4.75 15.28
C ALA A 352 3.51 -4.46 16.77
N THR A 353 4.29 -3.49 17.29
CA THR A 353 4.18 -3.02 18.69
C THR A 353 2.79 -2.46 18.97
N TYR A 354 2.26 -1.60 18.10
CA TYR A 354 0.90 -1.05 18.25
C TYR A 354 -0.16 -2.15 18.32
N LEU A 355 -0.07 -3.20 17.48
CA LEU A 355 -1.02 -4.31 17.49
C LEU A 355 -0.95 -5.13 18.78
N THR A 356 0.26 -5.40 19.27
CA THR A 356 0.45 -6.16 20.51
C THR A 356 0.00 -5.38 21.74
N ASP A 357 0.35 -4.11 21.84
CA ASP A 357 -0.02 -3.23 22.96
C ASP A 357 -1.54 -3.00 22.99
N LEU A 358 -2.18 -2.83 21.82
CA LEU A 358 -3.62 -2.67 21.74
C LEU A 358 -4.33 -3.97 22.18
N ASP A 359 -3.86 -5.13 21.72
CA ASP A 359 -4.42 -6.40 22.14
C ASP A 359 -4.30 -6.61 23.65
N ASP A 360 -3.11 -6.41 24.20
CA ASP A 360 -2.87 -6.53 25.64
C ASP A 360 -3.74 -5.56 26.44
N THR A 361 -3.95 -4.34 25.96
CA THR A 361 -4.82 -3.34 26.58
C THR A 361 -6.29 -3.77 26.55
N LEU A 362 -6.78 -4.28 25.42
CA LEU A 362 -8.18 -4.66 25.25
C LEU A 362 -8.54 -5.89 26.08
N TRP A 363 -7.59 -6.79 26.32
CA TRP A 363 -7.81 -8.03 27.06
C TRP A 363 -7.23 -7.99 28.49
N SER A 364 -6.65 -6.86 28.92
CA SER A 364 -6.20 -6.69 30.31
C SER A 364 -7.38 -6.78 31.27
N GLY A 365 -7.24 -7.59 32.33
CA GLY A 365 -8.27 -7.80 33.34
C GLY A 365 -9.37 -8.81 32.98
N VAL A 366 -9.28 -9.50 31.86
CA VAL A 366 -10.10 -10.68 31.56
C VAL A 366 -9.48 -11.88 32.25
N GLU A 367 -9.92 -12.17 33.48
CA GLU A 367 -9.70 -13.50 34.09
C GLU A 367 -10.57 -14.52 33.37
N ASP A 368 -10.03 -15.71 33.15
CA ASP A 368 -10.75 -16.79 32.47
C ASP A 368 -12.13 -17.05 33.09
N GLY A 369 -13.15 -16.62 32.39
CA GLY A 369 -14.50 -17.18 32.47
C GLY A 369 -15.52 -16.50 33.37
N SER A 370 -15.29 -15.40 34.07
CA SER A 370 -16.33 -14.89 34.99
C SER A 370 -16.42 -13.37 35.25
N GLY A 371 -15.86 -12.51 34.38
CA GLY A 371 -16.00 -11.07 34.60
C GLY A 371 -15.93 -10.25 33.34
N LEU A 372 -17.00 -9.56 32.95
CA LEU A 372 -16.98 -8.52 31.97
C LEU A 372 -16.17 -7.33 32.52
N PRO A 373 -15.08 -6.88 31.87
CA PRO A 373 -14.39 -5.67 32.30
C PRO A 373 -15.32 -4.46 32.15
N ARG A 374 -15.32 -3.58 33.13
CA ARG A 374 -16.03 -2.29 33.03
C ARG A 374 -15.38 -1.50 31.88
N LEU A 375 -16.13 -1.29 30.81
CA LEU A 375 -15.77 -0.35 29.75
C LEU A 375 -15.49 1.00 30.41
N ALA A 376 -14.25 1.44 30.36
CA ALA A 376 -13.93 2.84 30.59
C ALA A 376 -14.72 3.64 29.55
N GLN A 377 -15.63 4.49 30.04
CA GLN A 377 -16.36 5.42 29.20
C GLN A 377 -15.34 6.31 28.49
N ILE A 378 -15.15 6.08 27.21
CA ILE A 378 -14.56 7.09 26.34
C ILE A 378 -15.65 8.16 26.25
N SER A 379 -15.49 9.22 27.02
CA SER A 379 -16.34 10.39 27.00
C SER A 379 -16.48 10.93 25.59
N SER A 380 -17.73 11.10 25.21
CA SER A 380 -18.26 11.72 23.97
C SER A 380 -17.58 13.03 23.58
#